data_0054514daed3f0aec9b6fb5753f17401
#
_entry.id   0054514daed3f0aec9b6fb5753f17401
#
_cell.length_a   1.000
_cell.length_b   1.000
_cell.length_c   1.000
_cell.angle_alpha   90.00
_cell.angle_beta   90.00
_cell.angle_gamma   90.00
#
_symmetry.space_group_name_H-M   'P 1'
#
loop_
_entity.id
_entity.type
_entity.pdbx_description
1 polymer ?
#
loop_
_entity_poly.entity_id
_entity_poly.type
_entity_poly.pdbx_seq_one_letter_code
_entity_poly.pdbx_strand_id
1 'polypeptide(L)'
;MAQKPEPVYSITRQVHDFDWYEQQAKAWKQEIDNGTTNNMAWVYWFMANRNADRFCDHKKWESKVGDYFIPQTKLIERAEKSIPNSFEFNYLKTYEERIPGINKSTESLMKAQEIKPFDPLLLPLLVNHYQFVNDKTNLEITCKKWYESNEMPQEILITAYNNLISLEPNAILLTYGDNDTYPYWVLQYSQKIRPDVLVLSIPLATNYEEYRKNKFTENNIAPLTFKNDSDKIDRNLFKHLITNVTNRPIYVSIFADWKVYKGYENKMYFVGLSMKYSAKSFNNIAVLRNNIENKYLLDFLKRTFYNNSAESVCKMMNAGYVASFVKLADYYKQSGEPDKAKKMKEFAITIARNSGYTEWVKDLEK
;
A
#
# COMPACT_ATOMS: atom_id res chain seq x y z
N MET A 1 31.44 -10.35 18.26
CA MET A 1 30.35 -11.33 18.12
C MET A 1 29.62 -10.99 16.84
N ALA A 2 29.36 -11.96 15.94
CA ALA A 2 28.53 -11.71 14.76
C ALA A 2 27.11 -11.36 15.24
N GLN A 3 26.55 -10.31 14.72
CA GLN A 3 25.19 -9.89 15.07
C GLN A 3 24.22 -10.99 14.60
N LYS A 4 23.31 -11.42 15.49
CA LYS A 4 22.28 -12.39 15.11
C LYS A 4 21.42 -11.81 14.00
N PRO A 5 21.18 -12.53 12.90
CA PRO A 5 20.36 -11.99 11.81
C PRO A 5 18.92 -11.77 12.26
N GLU A 6 18.32 -10.70 11.74
CA GLU A 6 16.94 -10.31 12.00
C GLU A 6 16.03 -10.62 10.80
N PRO A 7 14.75 -10.96 11.01
CA PRO A 7 13.81 -11.16 9.92
C PRO A 7 13.74 -9.93 9.00
N VAL A 8 13.77 -10.16 7.69
CA VAL A 8 13.66 -9.10 6.69
C VAL A 8 12.31 -9.21 6.01
N TYR A 9 11.48 -8.20 6.17
CA TYR A 9 10.13 -8.15 5.61
C TYR A 9 10.08 -7.35 4.30
N SER A 10 8.94 -7.43 3.60
CA SER A 10 8.64 -6.53 2.49
C SER A 10 8.63 -5.07 2.98
N ILE A 11 9.02 -4.14 2.13
CA ILE A 11 8.95 -2.69 2.40
C ILE A 11 7.52 -2.20 2.69
N THR A 12 6.52 -2.95 2.30
CA THR A 12 5.11 -2.65 2.64
C THR A 12 4.80 -2.90 4.12
N ARG A 13 5.71 -3.59 4.83
CA ARG A 13 5.62 -3.84 6.26
C ARG A 13 6.69 -3.09 7.05
N GLN A 14 7.93 -3.07 6.55
CA GLN A 14 9.05 -2.49 7.28
C GLN A 14 10.08 -1.89 6.31
N VAL A 15 10.54 -0.68 6.60
CA VAL A 15 11.54 0.04 5.80
C VAL A 15 12.78 0.30 6.66
N HIS A 16 13.93 -0.05 6.11
CA HIS A 16 15.25 0.25 6.66
C HIS A 16 16.14 0.95 5.62
N ASP A 17 17.28 1.42 6.05
CA ASP A 17 18.30 1.94 5.15
C ASP A 17 19.10 0.83 4.45
N PHE A 18 19.92 1.24 3.49
CA PHE A 18 20.75 0.33 2.71
C PHE A 18 21.73 -0.47 3.59
N ASP A 19 22.35 0.18 4.58
CA ASP A 19 23.40 -0.43 5.38
C ASP A 19 22.84 -1.53 6.29
N TRP A 20 21.61 -1.35 6.79
CA TRP A 20 20.92 -2.40 7.52
C TRP A 20 20.62 -3.62 6.60
N TYR A 21 20.10 -3.39 5.39
CA TYR A 21 19.84 -4.48 4.44
C TYR A 21 21.13 -5.20 4.03
N GLU A 22 22.23 -4.47 3.88
CA GLU A 22 23.54 -5.06 3.60
C GLU A 22 23.98 -5.99 4.75
N GLN A 23 23.86 -5.54 5.99
CA GLN A 23 24.19 -6.35 7.18
C GLN A 23 23.34 -7.61 7.24
N GLN A 24 22.03 -7.51 7.00
CA GLN A 24 21.16 -8.67 6.99
C GLN A 24 21.46 -9.63 5.84
N ALA A 25 21.79 -9.12 4.64
CA ALA A 25 22.18 -9.97 3.52
C ALA A 25 23.42 -10.79 3.83
N LYS A 26 24.45 -10.19 4.45
CA LYS A 26 25.66 -10.89 4.91
C LYS A 26 25.35 -11.96 5.96
N ALA A 27 24.58 -11.59 6.97
CA ALA A 27 24.27 -12.46 8.10
C ALA A 27 23.43 -13.68 7.68
N TRP A 28 22.37 -13.47 6.89
CA TRP A 28 21.53 -14.58 6.41
C TRP A 28 22.27 -15.47 5.41
N LYS A 29 23.11 -14.90 4.53
CA LYS A 29 23.98 -15.68 3.66
C LYS A 29 24.91 -16.61 4.50
N GLN A 30 25.52 -16.07 5.54
CA GLN A 30 26.39 -16.84 6.44
C GLN A 30 25.64 -17.98 7.16
N GLU A 31 24.41 -17.76 7.60
CA GLU A 31 23.56 -18.81 8.19
C GLU A 31 23.32 -19.95 7.19
N ILE A 32 23.04 -19.61 5.92
CA ILE A 32 22.85 -20.60 4.85
C ILE A 32 24.13 -21.39 4.61
N ASP A 33 25.28 -20.72 4.50
CA ASP A 33 26.59 -21.38 4.28
C ASP A 33 26.99 -22.30 5.43
N ASN A 34 26.56 -21.97 6.65
CA ASN A 34 26.77 -22.81 7.85
C ASN A 34 25.80 -24.01 7.92
N GLY A 35 24.94 -24.19 6.92
CA GLY A 35 24.01 -25.32 6.83
C GLY A 35 22.81 -25.23 7.74
N THR A 36 22.24 -24.03 7.90
CA THR A 36 21.01 -23.84 8.69
C THR A 36 19.86 -24.72 8.19
N THR A 37 19.07 -25.25 9.11
CA THR A 37 17.82 -25.96 8.80
C THR A 37 16.61 -25.02 8.67
N ASN A 38 16.81 -23.74 8.93
CA ASN A 38 15.76 -22.71 8.80
C ASN A 38 15.63 -22.25 7.35
N ASN A 39 14.69 -22.81 6.60
CA ASN A 39 14.46 -22.43 5.22
C ASN A 39 14.06 -20.94 5.05
N MET A 40 13.49 -20.29 6.08
CA MET A 40 13.20 -18.85 6.05
C MET A 40 14.46 -17.99 5.85
N ALA A 41 15.66 -18.52 6.13
CA ALA A 41 16.92 -17.83 5.84
C ALA A 41 17.02 -17.41 4.36
N TRP A 42 16.56 -18.26 3.45
CA TRP A 42 16.51 -17.96 2.01
C TRP A 42 15.56 -16.82 1.69
N VAL A 43 14.40 -16.76 2.34
CA VAL A 43 13.43 -15.67 2.15
C VAL A 43 14.00 -14.36 2.68
N TYR A 44 14.61 -14.36 3.86
CA TYR A 44 15.18 -13.16 4.45
C TYR A 44 16.39 -12.64 3.66
N TRP A 45 17.25 -13.55 3.17
CA TRP A 45 18.35 -13.17 2.29
C TRP A 45 17.85 -12.56 0.97
N PHE A 46 16.82 -13.17 0.36
CA PHE A 46 16.17 -12.62 -0.84
C PHE A 46 15.57 -11.23 -0.59
N MET A 47 14.84 -11.05 0.50
CA MET A 47 14.22 -9.76 0.83
C MET A 47 15.28 -8.67 1.09
N ALA A 48 16.37 -8.99 1.77
CA ALA A 48 17.47 -8.06 1.98
C ALA A 48 18.09 -7.60 0.66
N ASN A 49 18.38 -8.53 -0.26
CA ASN A 49 18.85 -8.22 -1.62
C ASN A 49 17.88 -7.33 -2.38
N ARG A 50 16.60 -7.74 -2.43
CA ARG A 50 15.56 -7.04 -3.17
C ARG A 50 15.32 -5.63 -2.66
N ASN A 51 15.32 -5.46 -1.34
CA ASN A 51 15.03 -4.16 -0.74
C ASN A 51 16.22 -3.20 -0.92
N ALA A 52 17.46 -3.68 -0.78
CA ALA A 52 18.66 -2.89 -1.06
C ALA A 52 18.71 -2.43 -2.52
N ASP A 53 18.45 -3.34 -3.46
CA ASP A 53 18.46 -3.10 -4.90
C ASP A 53 17.35 -2.14 -5.35
N ARG A 54 16.10 -2.47 -5.05
CA ARG A 54 14.93 -1.82 -5.68
C ARG A 54 14.38 -0.62 -4.94
N PHE A 55 14.64 -0.52 -3.64
CA PHE A 55 13.98 0.47 -2.79
C PHE A 55 14.94 1.38 -2.00
N CYS A 56 16.25 1.08 -2.01
CA CYS A 56 17.25 1.94 -1.40
C CYS A 56 18.15 2.59 -2.46
N ASP A 57 19.18 1.87 -2.90
CA ASP A 57 20.19 2.40 -3.83
C ASP A 57 20.68 1.29 -4.78
N HIS A 58 20.09 1.22 -5.97
CA HIS A 58 20.45 0.25 -6.99
C HIS A 58 21.94 0.32 -7.38
N LYS A 59 22.50 1.52 -7.55
CA LYS A 59 23.90 1.67 -7.95
C LYS A 59 24.85 1.20 -6.86
N LYS A 60 24.54 1.52 -5.61
CA LYS A 60 25.32 1.03 -4.45
C LYS A 60 25.21 -0.48 -4.34
N TRP A 61 24.01 -1.06 -4.54
CA TRP A 61 23.80 -2.50 -4.57
C TRP A 61 24.62 -3.15 -5.71
N GLU A 62 24.53 -2.65 -6.94
CA GLU A 62 25.24 -3.15 -8.12
C GLU A 62 26.75 -3.15 -7.90
N SER A 63 27.31 -2.10 -7.29
CA SER A 63 28.74 -2.00 -6.99
C SER A 63 29.24 -3.03 -5.97
N LYS A 64 28.33 -3.67 -5.22
CA LYS A 64 28.61 -4.67 -4.18
C LYS A 64 28.13 -6.08 -4.54
N VAL A 65 27.65 -6.28 -5.79
CA VAL A 65 27.27 -7.62 -6.27
C VAL A 65 28.48 -8.55 -6.23
N GLY A 66 28.29 -9.72 -5.60
CA GLY A 66 29.36 -10.69 -5.41
C GLY A 66 28.93 -11.84 -4.51
N ASP A 67 29.42 -11.86 -3.28
CA ASP A 67 29.18 -12.96 -2.36
C ASP A 67 27.80 -12.95 -1.71
N TYR A 68 27.42 -11.83 -1.07
CA TYR A 68 26.14 -11.67 -0.32
C TYR A 68 25.06 -10.91 -1.08
N PHE A 69 25.41 -10.00 -2.00
CA PHE A 69 24.46 -9.42 -2.94
C PHE A 69 24.58 -10.13 -4.28
N ILE A 70 23.49 -10.75 -4.73
CA ILE A 70 23.43 -11.45 -6.01
C ILE A 70 22.09 -11.16 -6.69
N PRO A 71 22.02 -11.24 -8.03
CA PRO A 71 20.75 -11.09 -8.74
C PRO A 71 19.68 -12.04 -8.22
N GLN A 72 18.44 -11.54 -8.10
CA GLN A 72 17.33 -12.28 -7.53
C GLN A 72 17.12 -13.64 -8.21
N THR A 73 17.24 -13.71 -9.54
CA THR A 73 17.12 -14.96 -10.30
C THR A 73 18.15 -16.00 -9.87
N LYS A 74 19.42 -15.58 -9.70
CA LYS A 74 20.50 -16.48 -9.22
C LYS A 74 20.26 -16.95 -7.77
N LEU A 75 19.64 -16.10 -6.94
CA LEU A 75 19.30 -16.50 -5.57
C LEU A 75 18.19 -17.57 -5.58
N ILE A 76 17.16 -17.40 -6.41
CA ILE A 76 16.09 -18.38 -6.58
C ILE A 76 16.64 -19.70 -7.14
N GLU A 77 17.53 -19.67 -8.13
CA GLU A 77 18.21 -20.88 -8.65
C GLU A 77 19.01 -21.64 -7.57
N ARG A 78 19.67 -20.91 -6.66
CA ARG A 78 20.37 -21.52 -5.51
C ARG A 78 19.38 -22.14 -4.52
N ALA A 79 18.28 -21.44 -4.21
CA ALA A 79 17.24 -21.95 -3.33
C ALA A 79 16.59 -23.22 -3.92
N GLU A 80 16.35 -23.28 -5.24
CA GLU A 80 15.82 -24.46 -5.93
C GLU A 80 16.69 -25.71 -5.71
N LYS A 81 18.01 -25.54 -5.74
CA LYS A 81 18.96 -26.65 -5.50
C LYS A 81 19.04 -27.08 -4.04
N SER A 82 18.83 -26.16 -3.10
CA SER A 82 19.05 -26.39 -1.68
C SER A 82 17.77 -26.78 -0.93
N ILE A 83 16.64 -26.21 -1.30
CA ILE A 83 15.34 -26.39 -0.63
C ILE A 83 14.20 -26.66 -1.64
N PRO A 84 14.39 -27.56 -2.63
CA PRO A 84 13.38 -27.85 -3.63
C PRO A 84 12.06 -28.29 -2.97
N ASN A 85 10.94 -27.94 -3.58
CA ASN A 85 9.59 -28.30 -3.10
C ASN A 85 9.19 -27.75 -1.72
N SER A 86 10.03 -26.91 -1.07
CA SER A 86 9.66 -26.26 0.17
C SER A 86 8.66 -25.13 -0.07
N PHE A 87 7.95 -24.75 0.99
CA PHE A 87 7.10 -23.55 0.98
C PHE A 87 7.91 -22.31 0.59
N GLU A 88 9.07 -22.14 1.19
CA GLU A 88 9.94 -20.98 1.03
C GLU A 88 10.45 -20.87 -0.41
N PHE A 89 10.85 -21.99 -1.04
CA PHE A 89 11.24 -21.98 -2.44
C PHE A 89 10.04 -21.58 -3.34
N ASN A 90 8.87 -22.18 -3.18
CA ASN A 90 7.69 -21.83 -3.97
C ASN A 90 7.28 -20.36 -3.76
N TYR A 91 7.38 -19.85 -2.53
CA TYR A 91 7.17 -18.43 -2.25
C TYR A 91 8.16 -17.53 -3.01
N LEU A 92 9.45 -17.84 -2.99
CA LEU A 92 10.47 -17.09 -3.74
C LEU A 92 10.23 -17.13 -5.24
N LYS A 93 9.84 -18.28 -5.78
CA LYS A 93 9.55 -18.47 -7.19
C LYS A 93 8.43 -17.55 -7.69
N THR A 94 7.47 -17.17 -6.84
CA THR A 94 6.43 -16.20 -7.20
C THR A 94 6.99 -14.84 -7.61
N TYR A 95 8.18 -14.47 -7.14
CA TYR A 95 8.82 -13.19 -7.50
C TYR A 95 9.51 -13.22 -8.86
N GLU A 96 10.01 -14.38 -9.29
CA GLU A 96 10.58 -14.57 -10.62
C GLU A 96 9.49 -14.54 -11.70
N GLU A 97 8.37 -15.17 -11.40
CA GLU A 97 7.27 -15.37 -12.33
C GLU A 97 6.37 -14.13 -12.49
N ARG A 98 6.59 -13.06 -11.72
CA ARG A 98 5.87 -11.78 -11.82
C ARG A 98 6.25 -10.97 -13.05
N ILE A 99 6.25 -11.60 -14.21
CA ILE A 99 6.37 -10.91 -15.49
C ILE A 99 4.97 -10.48 -15.94
N PRO A 100 4.73 -9.21 -16.26
CA PRO A 100 3.44 -8.74 -16.73
C PRO A 100 2.94 -9.57 -17.94
N GLY A 101 1.74 -10.12 -17.83
CA GLY A 101 1.08 -10.87 -18.90
C GLY A 101 1.40 -12.37 -18.97
N ILE A 102 2.13 -12.93 -18.01
CA ILE A 102 2.39 -14.37 -17.96
C ILE A 102 1.84 -14.96 -16.66
N ASN A 103 0.90 -15.89 -16.79
CA ASN A 103 0.23 -16.61 -15.67
C ASN A 103 1.14 -17.61 -14.91
N LYS A 104 2.47 -17.53 -15.02
CA LYS A 104 3.37 -18.49 -14.38
C LYS A 104 3.47 -18.35 -12.86
N SER A 105 3.25 -17.14 -12.34
CA SER A 105 3.24 -16.91 -10.86
C SER A 105 2.15 -17.68 -10.13
N THR A 106 1.11 -18.11 -10.85
CA THR A 106 -0.01 -18.83 -10.28
C THR A 106 0.38 -20.23 -9.79
N GLU A 107 1.20 -20.96 -10.52
CA GLU A 107 1.55 -22.33 -10.17
C GLU A 107 2.36 -22.39 -8.87
N SER A 108 3.40 -21.60 -8.75
CA SER A 108 4.22 -21.55 -7.53
C SER A 108 3.45 -20.99 -6.32
N LEU A 109 2.59 -20.00 -6.56
CA LEU A 109 1.72 -19.46 -5.51
C LEU A 109 0.76 -20.54 -4.99
N MET A 110 0.12 -21.32 -5.89
CA MET A 110 -0.79 -22.39 -5.48
C MET A 110 -0.05 -23.54 -4.79
N LYS A 111 1.15 -23.92 -5.23
CA LYS A 111 1.98 -24.90 -4.53
C LYS A 111 2.36 -24.42 -3.12
N ALA A 112 2.74 -23.16 -2.97
CA ALA A 112 3.01 -22.60 -1.64
C ALA A 112 1.76 -22.62 -0.76
N GLN A 113 0.60 -22.28 -1.31
CA GLN A 113 -0.71 -22.32 -0.62
C GLN A 113 -1.11 -23.74 -0.21
N GLU A 114 -0.79 -24.76 -1.00
CA GLU A 114 -1.02 -26.18 -0.64
C GLU A 114 -0.15 -26.61 0.54
N ILE A 115 1.13 -26.17 0.57
CA ILE A 115 2.08 -26.55 1.62
C ILE A 115 1.75 -25.86 2.95
N LYS A 116 1.49 -24.55 2.93
CA LYS A 116 1.11 -23.75 4.11
C LYS A 116 -0.10 -22.88 3.79
N PRO A 117 -1.32 -23.41 3.95
CA PRO A 117 -2.54 -22.67 3.63
C PRO A 117 -2.65 -21.35 4.42
N PHE A 118 -2.86 -20.26 3.69
CA PHE A 118 -3.04 -18.91 4.25
C PHE A 118 -1.89 -18.43 5.16
N ASP A 119 -0.65 -18.90 4.89
CA ASP A 119 0.52 -18.33 5.55
C ASP A 119 0.55 -16.80 5.35
N PRO A 120 0.89 -16.02 6.38
CA PRO A 120 0.92 -14.56 6.30
C PRO A 120 1.70 -13.98 5.11
N LEU A 121 2.75 -14.64 4.67
CA LEU A 121 3.53 -14.23 3.50
C LEU A 121 2.75 -14.34 2.19
N LEU A 122 1.77 -15.25 2.11
CA LEU A 122 0.97 -15.48 0.91
C LEU A 122 -0.25 -14.56 0.82
N LEU A 123 -0.78 -14.06 1.94
CA LEU A 123 -2.06 -13.33 1.95
C LEU A 123 -2.10 -12.14 0.97
N PRO A 124 -1.08 -11.25 0.91
CA PRO A 124 -1.06 -10.18 -0.08
C PRO A 124 -1.03 -10.69 -1.53
N LEU A 125 -0.31 -11.78 -1.76
CA LEU A 125 -0.17 -12.39 -3.09
C LEU A 125 -1.47 -13.03 -3.55
N LEU A 126 -2.14 -13.75 -2.66
CA LEU A 126 -3.42 -14.41 -2.91
C LEU A 126 -4.53 -13.37 -3.16
N VAL A 127 -4.62 -12.32 -2.33
CA VAL A 127 -5.59 -11.24 -2.56
C VAL A 127 -5.38 -10.58 -3.92
N ASN A 128 -4.13 -10.28 -4.27
CA ASN A 128 -3.81 -9.71 -5.59
C ASN A 128 -4.17 -10.66 -6.72
N HIS A 129 -3.81 -11.95 -6.59
CA HIS A 129 -4.13 -12.98 -7.58
C HIS A 129 -5.65 -13.11 -7.80
N TYR A 130 -6.43 -13.25 -6.72
CA TYR A 130 -7.89 -13.42 -6.84
C TYR A 130 -8.60 -12.16 -7.32
N GLN A 131 -8.07 -10.97 -7.02
CA GLN A 131 -8.54 -9.72 -7.65
C GLN A 131 -8.28 -9.71 -9.16
N PHE A 132 -7.13 -10.23 -9.58
CA PHE A 132 -6.72 -10.26 -10.97
C PHE A 132 -7.57 -11.24 -11.79
N VAL A 133 -7.73 -12.48 -11.31
CA VAL A 133 -8.52 -13.52 -11.99
C VAL A 133 -10.03 -13.39 -11.72
N ASN A 134 -10.43 -12.40 -10.95
CA ASN A 134 -11.81 -12.11 -10.58
C ASN A 134 -12.51 -13.26 -9.84
N ASP A 135 -11.78 -14.01 -9.01
CA ASP A 135 -12.33 -15.06 -8.15
C ASP A 135 -12.82 -14.47 -6.81
N LYS A 136 -14.07 -14.05 -6.80
CA LYS A 136 -14.69 -13.39 -5.63
C LYS A 136 -14.79 -14.30 -4.41
N THR A 137 -14.99 -15.60 -4.62
CA THR A 137 -15.13 -16.56 -3.52
C THR A 137 -13.81 -16.72 -2.76
N ASN A 138 -12.74 -17.02 -3.46
CA ASN A 138 -11.43 -17.17 -2.83
C ASN A 138 -10.87 -15.83 -2.32
N LEU A 139 -11.20 -14.72 -2.98
CA LEU A 139 -10.87 -13.39 -2.50
C LEU A 139 -11.52 -13.10 -1.14
N GLU A 140 -12.81 -13.39 -0.97
CA GLU A 140 -13.53 -13.21 0.30
C GLU A 140 -12.92 -14.06 1.42
N ILE A 141 -12.66 -15.34 1.15
CA ILE A 141 -12.01 -16.26 2.10
C ILE A 141 -10.64 -15.73 2.50
N THR A 142 -9.83 -15.32 1.54
CA THR A 142 -8.46 -14.84 1.79
C THR A 142 -8.46 -13.52 2.58
N CYS A 143 -9.32 -12.56 2.20
CA CYS A 143 -9.46 -11.31 2.94
C CYS A 143 -9.92 -11.54 4.39
N LYS A 144 -10.83 -12.49 4.62
CA LYS A 144 -11.26 -12.87 5.98
C LYS A 144 -10.10 -13.47 6.77
N LYS A 145 -9.33 -14.39 6.19
CA LYS A 145 -8.13 -14.95 6.82
C LYS A 145 -7.10 -13.88 7.14
N TRP A 146 -6.89 -12.92 6.24
CA TRP A 146 -5.95 -11.82 6.48
C TRP A 146 -6.42 -10.91 7.61
N TYR A 147 -7.69 -10.57 7.65
CA TYR A 147 -8.27 -9.78 8.74
C TYR A 147 -8.13 -10.49 10.09
N GLU A 148 -8.45 -11.79 10.14
CA GLU A 148 -8.40 -12.62 11.35
C GLU A 148 -6.96 -12.89 11.85
N SER A 149 -5.97 -12.85 10.97
CA SER A 149 -4.57 -13.11 11.32
C SER A 149 -3.93 -12.00 12.16
N ASN A 150 -4.50 -10.80 12.19
CA ASN A 150 -3.93 -9.58 12.78
C ASN A 150 -2.55 -9.18 12.22
N GLU A 151 -2.16 -9.69 11.06
CA GLU A 151 -0.90 -9.33 10.39
C GLU A 151 -0.93 -7.94 9.76
N MET A 152 -2.14 -7.45 9.41
CA MET A 152 -2.31 -6.09 8.95
C MET A 152 -2.46 -5.16 10.14
N PRO A 153 -1.61 -4.12 10.28
CA PRO A 153 -1.68 -3.19 11.41
C PRO A 153 -3.04 -2.51 11.53
N GLN A 154 -3.51 -2.37 12.75
CA GLN A 154 -4.81 -1.74 13.05
C GLN A 154 -4.88 -0.30 12.54
N GLU A 155 -3.79 0.45 12.61
CA GLU A 155 -3.69 1.83 12.12
C GLU A 155 -3.96 1.93 10.63
N ILE A 156 -3.44 0.97 9.86
CA ILE A 156 -3.67 0.90 8.40
C ILE A 156 -5.13 0.56 8.11
N LEU A 157 -5.70 -0.41 8.83
CA LEU A 157 -7.11 -0.76 8.69
C LEU A 157 -8.03 0.41 9.09
N ILE A 158 -7.74 1.11 10.19
CA ILE A 158 -8.53 2.27 10.61
C ILE A 158 -8.42 3.41 9.59
N THR A 159 -7.23 3.63 9.02
CA THR A 159 -7.05 4.65 7.97
C THR A 159 -7.88 4.32 6.73
N ALA A 160 -7.88 3.06 6.30
CA ALA A 160 -8.73 2.61 5.19
C ALA A 160 -10.23 2.72 5.53
N TYR A 161 -10.63 2.34 6.74
CA TYR A 161 -12.00 2.51 7.23
C TYR A 161 -12.43 3.98 7.19
N ASN A 162 -11.64 4.88 7.77
CA ASN A 162 -11.91 6.32 7.79
C ASN A 162 -12.11 6.87 6.38
N ASN A 163 -11.24 6.48 5.44
CA ASN A 163 -11.40 6.92 4.07
C ASN A 163 -12.69 6.37 3.44
N LEU A 164 -12.97 5.07 3.53
CA LEU A 164 -14.18 4.45 2.98
C LEU A 164 -15.48 5.11 3.47
N ILE A 165 -15.61 5.32 4.79
CA ILE A 165 -16.83 5.91 5.36
C ILE A 165 -17.01 7.38 5.02
N SER A 166 -15.94 8.06 4.59
CA SER A 166 -16.00 9.46 4.19
C SER A 166 -16.54 9.68 2.78
N LEU A 167 -16.46 8.64 1.93
CA LEU A 167 -16.85 8.74 0.53
C LEU A 167 -18.36 8.77 0.34
N GLU A 168 -18.80 9.40 -0.73
CA GLU A 168 -20.20 9.37 -1.15
C GLU A 168 -20.61 7.98 -1.63
N PRO A 169 -21.93 7.65 -1.65
CA PRO A 169 -22.41 6.37 -2.16
C PRO A 169 -21.95 6.09 -3.60
N ASN A 170 -21.65 4.80 -3.89
CA ASN A 170 -21.20 4.34 -5.21
C ASN A 170 -19.95 5.03 -5.76
N ALA A 171 -19.11 5.58 -4.90
CA ALA A 171 -17.88 6.24 -5.32
C ALA A 171 -16.89 5.30 -6.03
N ILE A 172 -16.01 5.89 -6.84
CA ILE A 172 -14.79 5.24 -7.33
C ILE A 172 -13.62 5.85 -6.55
N LEU A 173 -12.86 5.02 -5.84
CA LEU A 173 -11.65 5.42 -5.13
C LEU A 173 -10.43 4.87 -5.89
N LEU A 174 -9.62 5.77 -6.43
CA LEU A 174 -8.34 5.45 -7.05
C LEU A 174 -7.26 5.37 -5.97
N THR A 175 -6.56 4.23 -5.90
CA THR A 175 -5.54 3.93 -4.88
C THR A 175 -4.19 3.64 -5.52
N TYR A 176 -3.10 3.81 -4.74
CA TYR A 176 -1.74 3.61 -5.24
C TYR A 176 -0.86 2.91 -4.19
N GLY A 177 -0.39 1.70 -4.53
CA GLY A 177 0.46 0.89 -3.66
C GLY A 177 -0.32 -0.02 -2.70
N ASP A 178 0.39 -0.95 -2.10
CA ASP A 178 -0.19 -2.07 -1.34
C ASP A 178 -0.91 -1.58 -0.08
N ASN A 179 -0.27 -0.69 0.69
CA ASN A 179 -0.82 -0.15 1.93
C ASN A 179 -1.98 0.83 1.72
N ASP A 180 -2.13 1.35 0.49
CA ASP A 180 -3.24 2.20 0.08
C ASP A 180 -4.28 1.43 -0.76
N THR A 181 -4.17 0.10 -0.89
CA THR A 181 -5.12 -0.68 -1.70
C THR A 181 -5.65 -1.89 -0.93
N TYR A 182 -4.78 -2.75 -0.43
CA TYR A 182 -5.20 -4.01 0.21
C TYR A 182 -6.07 -3.82 1.45
N PRO A 183 -5.84 -2.82 2.34
CA PRO A 183 -6.68 -2.63 3.51
C PRO A 183 -8.14 -2.34 3.16
N TYR A 184 -8.39 -1.61 2.07
CA TYR A 184 -9.75 -1.40 1.58
C TYR A 184 -10.41 -2.70 1.14
N TRP A 185 -9.72 -3.50 0.32
CA TRP A 185 -10.24 -4.79 -0.12
C TRP A 185 -10.48 -5.73 1.06
N VAL A 186 -9.53 -5.80 2.01
CA VAL A 186 -9.70 -6.60 3.23
C VAL A 186 -10.97 -6.18 3.98
N LEU A 187 -11.19 -4.88 4.22
CA LEU A 187 -12.39 -4.40 4.89
C LEU A 187 -13.68 -4.66 4.10
N GLN A 188 -13.64 -4.45 2.78
CA GLN A 188 -14.82 -4.67 1.93
C GLN A 188 -15.23 -6.13 1.87
N TYR A 189 -14.27 -7.03 1.67
CA TYR A 189 -14.58 -8.46 1.51
C TYR A 189 -14.77 -9.18 2.84
N SER A 190 -14.00 -8.86 3.89
CA SER A 190 -14.13 -9.55 5.20
C SER A 190 -15.22 -8.96 6.10
N GLN A 191 -15.37 -7.62 6.12
CA GLN A 191 -16.25 -6.92 7.06
C GLN A 191 -17.46 -6.25 6.38
N LYS A 192 -17.56 -6.35 5.06
CA LYS A 192 -18.63 -5.73 4.25
C LYS A 192 -18.72 -4.21 4.44
N ILE A 193 -17.58 -3.55 4.72
CA ILE A 193 -17.51 -2.10 4.87
C ILE A 193 -17.53 -1.45 3.49
N ARG A 194 -18.57 -0.68 3.19
CA ARG A 194 -18.76 0.08 1.96
C ARG A 194 -18.48 -0.74 0.67
N PRO A 195 -19.13 -1.89 0.50
CA PRO A 195 -18.99 -2.71 -0.71
C PRO A 195 -19.52 -2.02 -1.98
N ASP A 196 -20.24 -0.91 -1.83
CA ASP A 196 -20.73 -0.05 -2.91
C ASP A 196 -19.59 0.76 -3.59
N VAL A 197 -18.48 0.98 -2.90
CA VAL A 197 -17.34 1.75 -3.41
C VAL A 197 -16.47 0.87 -4.29
N LEU A 198 -16.21 1.28 -5.53
CA LEU A 198 -15.19 0.64 -6.35
C LEU A 198 -13.80 1.13 -5.92
N VAL A 199 -13.04 0.29 -5.24
CA VAL A 199 -11.61 0.51 -4.99
C VAL A 199 -10.82 0.01 -6.19
N LEU A 200 -10.23 0.93 -6.93
CA LEU A 200 -9.51 0.67 -8.17
C LEU A 200 -8.02 0.99 -7.99
N SER A 201 -7.19 -0.05 -7.98
CA SER A 201 -5.73 0.11 -7.96
C SER A 201 -5.24 0.71 -9.27
N ILE A 202 -4.63 1.91 -9.21
CA ILE A 202 -4.11 2.60 -10.38
C ILE A 202 -3.05 1.74 -11.08
N PRO A 203 -2.00 1.21 -10.41
CA PRO A 203 -0.99 0.39 -11.06
C PRO A 203 -1.57 -0.85 -11.74
N LEU A 204 -2.54 -1.52 -11.11
CA LEU A 204 -3.17 -2.69 -11.73
C LEU A 204 -4.01 -2.30 -12.94
N ALA A 205 -4.82 -1.26 -12.82
CA ALA A 205 -5.68 -0.82 -13.92
C ALA A 205 -4.90 -0.22 -15.09
N THR A 206 -3.73 0.38 -14.85
CA THR A 206 -2.89 0.94 -15.90
C THR A 206 -2.08 -0.15 -16.61
N ASN A 207 -1.49 -1.08 -15.87
CA ASN A 207 -0.54 -2.04 -16.43
C ASN A 207 -1.17 -3.35 -16.90
N TYR A 208 -2.34 -3.73 -16.36
CA TYR A 208 -2.95 -5.03 -16.66
C TYR A 208 -4.34 -4.87 -17.31
N GLU A 209 -4.40 -5.18 -18.59
CA GLU A 209 -5.62 -5.03 -19.39
C GLU A 209 -6.77 -5.91 -18.87
N GLU A 210 -6.49 -7.16 -18.51
CA GLU A 210 -7.49 -8.10 -18.02
C GLU A 210 -8.13 -7.63 -16.71
N TYR A 211 -7.31 -7.20 -15.73
CA TYR A 211 -7.82 -6.60 -14.49
C TYR A 211 -8.70 -5.39 -14.78
N ARG A 212 -8.22 -4.46 -15.61
CA ARG A 212 -8.97 -3.26 -16.00
C ARG A 212 -10.29 -3.60 -16.68
N LYS A 213 -10.27 -4.51 -17.66
CA LYS A 213 -11.46 -4.97 -18.39
C LYS A 213 -12.49 -5.57 -17.45
N ASN A 214 -12.09 -6.47 -16.55
CA ASN A 214 -12.97 -7.08 -15.57
C ASN A 214 -13.62 -6.02 -14.67
N LYS A 215 -12.83 -5.12 -14.07
CA LYS A 215 -13.34 -4.06 -13.19
C LYS A 215 -14.26 -3.09 -13.91
N PHE A 216 -13.96 -2.72 -15.16
CA PHE A 216 -14.77 -1.79 -15.93
C PHE A 216 -16.11 -2.43 -16.36
N THR A 217 -16.06 -3.67 -16.83
CA THR A 217 -17.29 -4.40 -17.21
C THR A 217 -18.24 -4.57 -16.02
N GLU A 218 -17.72 -5.02 -14.86
CA GLU A 218 -18.53 -5.20 -13.64
C GLU A 218 -19.15 -3.91 -13.12
N ASN A 219 -18.54 -2.78 -13.41
CA ASN A 219 -18.98 -1.48 -12.90
C ASN A 219 -19.63 -0.60 -13.96
N ASN A 220 -19.96 -1.14 -15.13
CA ASN A 220 -20.56 -0.43 -16.27
C ASN A 220 -19.74 0.81 -16.68
N ILE A 221 -18.41 0.71 -16.64
CA ILE A 221 -17.48 1.73 -17.09
C ILE A 221 -17.11 1.45 -18.55
N ALA A 222 -17.09 2.48 -19.40
CA ALA A 222 -16.69 2.36 -20.79
C ALA A 222 -15.28 1.75 -20.91
N PRO A 223 -15.03 0.87 -21.90
CA PRO A 223 -13.71 0.24 -22.08
C PRO A 223 -12.61 1.28 -22.29
N LEU A 224 -11.42 1.00 -21.73
CA LEU A 224 -10.19 1.75 -21.95
C LEU A 224 -9.13 0.82 -22.51
N THR A 225 -8.65 1.12 -23.71
CA THR A 225 -7.52 0.42 -24.33
C THR A 225 -6.38 1.41 -24.54
N PHE A 226 -5.19 1.05 -24.09
CA PHE A 226 -3.97 1.80 -24.39
C PHE A 226 -3.39 1.31 -25.72
N LYS A 227 -3.03 2.24 -26.60
CA LYS A 227 -2.52 1.90 -27.94
C LYS A 227 -1.09 1.37 -27.90
N ASN A 228 -0.32 1.84 -26.93
CA ASN A 228 1.08 1.48 -26.71
C ASN A 228 1.46 1.74 -25.24
N ASP A 229 2.70 1.38 -24.86
CA ASP A 229 3.18 1.53 -23.48
C ASP A 229 3.30 3.00 -23.04
N SER A 230 3.55 3.93 -23.96
CA SER A 230 3.60 5.37 -23.62
C SER A 230 2.23 5.95 -23.24
N ASP A 231 1.15 5.29 -23.62
CA ASP A 231 -0.21 5.66 -23.23
C ASP A 231 -0.60 5.12 -21.84
N LYS A 232 0.14 4.15 -21.30
CA LYS A 232 -0.07 3.54 -19.98
C LYS A 232 0.40 4.47 -18.87
N ILE A 233 -0.18 5.66 -18.80
CA ILE A 233 0.08 6.62 -17.73
C ILE A 233 -1.18 6.81 -16.88
N ASP A 234 -0.98 6.93 -15.59
CA ASP A 234 -2.04 7.02 -14.58
C ASP A 234 -3.03 8.15 -14.87
N ARG A 235 -2.53 9.26 -15.44
CA ARG A 235 -3.36 10.39 -15.87
C ARG A 235 -4.36 10.02 -16.97
N ASN A 236 -4.03 9.13 -17.88
CA ASN A 236 -4.95 8.70 -18.93
C ASN A 236 -6.08 7.85 -18.37
N LEU A 237 -5.80 7.01 -17.39
CA LEU A 237 -6.82 6.30 -16.63
C LEU A 237 -7.77 7.30 -15.92
N PHE A 238 -7.21 8.25 -15.18
CA PHE A 238 -8.00 9.28 -14.50
C PHE A 238 -8.86 10.10 -15.47
N LYS A 239 -8.27 10.60 -16.57
CA LYS A 239 -8.98 11.33 -17.62
C LYS A 239 -10.12 10.51 -18.20
N HIS A 240 -9.89 9.22 -18.48
CA HIS A 240 -10.93 8.33 -19.00
C HIS A 240 -12.11 8.24 -18.03
N LEU A 241 -11.85 8.03 -16.75
CA LEU A 241 -12.89 7.92 -15.72
C LEU A 241 -13.71 9.20 -15.60
N ILE A 242 -13.10 10.38 -15.46
CA ILE A 242 -13.83 11.64 -15.32
C ILE A 242 -14.61 12.05 -16.57
N THR A 243 -14.25 11.49 -17.74
CA THR A 243 -14.94 11.76 -18.99
C THR A 243 -16.13 10.82 -19.21
N ASN A 244 -16.01 9.55 -18.83
CA ASN A 244 -16.98 8.51 -19.16
C ASN A 244 -17.87 8.09 -17.98
N VAL A 245 -17.52 8.48 -16.75
CA VAL A 245 -18.30 8.16 -15.54
C VAL A 245 -18.92 9.45 -14.99
N THR A 246 -20.18 9.69 -15.31
CA THR A 246 -20.88 10.93 -14.93
C THR A 246 -21.80 10.79 -13.72
N ASN A 247 -22.11 9.55 -13.34
CA ASN A 247 -23.11 9.22 -12.32
C ASN A 247 -22.48 8.68 -11.01
N ARG A 248 -21.16 8.65 -10.91
CA ARG A 248 -20.43 8.19 -9.71
C ARG A 248 -19.38 9.22 -9.30
N PRO A 249 -19.28 9.55 -8.00
CA PRO A 249 -18.21 10.40 -7.49
C PRO A 249 -16.85 9.73 -7.68
N ILE A 250 -15.83 10.50 -8.10
CA ILE A 250 -14.46 10.00 -8.30
C ILE A 250 -13.55 10.64 -7.28
N TYR A 251 -12.78 9.80 -6.58
CA TYR A 251 -11.80 10.18 -5.58
C TYR A 251 -10.44 9.59 -5.92
N VAL A 252 -9.40 10.30 -5.56
CA VAL A 252 -8.00 9.83 -5.58
C VAL A 252 -7.48 9.86 -4.15
N SER A 253 -6.93 8.74 -3.67
CA SER A 253 -6.29 8.67 -2.36
C SER A 253 -5.17 9.70 -2.24
N ILE A 254 -4.98 10.29 -1.06
CA ILE A 254 -3.86 11.23 -0.82
C ILE A 254 -2.49 10.53 -0.85
N PHE A 255 -2.46 9.21 -0.78
CA PHE A 255 -1.23 8.41 -0.90
C PHE A 255 -0.82 8.14 -2.35
N ALA A 256 -1.67 8.49 -3.32
CA ALA A 256 -1.33 8.46 -4.75
C ALA A 256 -0.52 9.70 -5.16
N ASP A 257 0.35 9.54 -6.17
CA ASP A 257 1.09 10.67 -6.72
C ASP A 257 0.09 11.68 -7.36
N TRP A 258 0.24 12.96 -7.06
CA TRP A 258 -0.58 14.04 -7.64
C TRP A 258 -0.57 14.07 -9.17
N LYS A 259 0.46 13.49 -9.80
CA LYS A 259 0.55 13.36 -11.25
C LYS A 259 -0.60 12.59 -11.87
N VAL A 260 -1.30 11.76 -11.09
CA VAL A 260 -2.52 11.06 -11.51
C VAL A 260 -3.56 12.03 -12.06
N TYR A 261 -3.72 13.20 -11.43
CA TYR A 261 -4.71 14.21 -11.84
C TYR A 261 -4.05 15.49 -12.38
N LYS A 262 -2.79 15.41 -12.83
CA LYS A 262 -2.08 16.56 -13.42
C LYS A 262 -2.86 17.18 -14.57
N GLY A 263 -3.08 18.50 -14.49
CA GLY A 263 -3.91 19.29 -15.41
C GLY A 263 -5.38 19.41 -14.99
N TYR A 264 -5.75 18.83 -13.84
CA TYR A 264 -7.08 18.94 -13.24
C TYR A 264 -7.03 19.45 -11.80
N GLU A 265 -5.92 20.01 -11.35
CA GLU A 265 -5.65 20.43 -9.96
C GLU A 265 -6.74 21.36 -9.43
N ASN A 266 -7.21 22.29 -10.27
CA ASN A 266 -8.27 23.24 -9.94
C ASN A 266 -9.68 22.61 -9.81
N LYS A 267 -9.81 21.31 -10.12
CA LYS A 267 -11.05 20.52 -10.00
C LYS A 267 -10.91 19.41 -8.95
N MET A 268 -9.77 19.36 -8.25
CA MET A 268 -9.50 18.39 -7.19
C MET A 268 -9.66 19.07 -5.83
N TYR A 269 -10.54 18.56 -5.02
CA TYR A 269 -10.92 19.15 -3.74
C TYR A 269 -10.51 18.21 -2.61
N PHE A 270 -9.62 18.68 -1.73
CA PHE A 270 -9.17 17.91 -0.57
C PHE A 270 -10.31 17.76 0.45
N VAL A 271 -10.63 16.52 0.82
CA VAL A 271 -11.73 16.19 1.73
C VAL A 271 -11.32 15.31 2.92
N GLY A 272 -10.02 15.19 3.16
CA GLY A 272 -9.44 14.40 4.25
C GLY A 272 -8.40 13.40 3.73
N LEU A 273 -8.72 12.12 3.67
CA LEU A 273 -7.81 11.08 3.15
C LEU A 273 -7.94 10.88 1.63
N SER A 274 -8.67 11.75 0.95
CA SER A 274 -8.85 11.72 -0.49
C SER A 274 -8.99 13.11 -1.09
N MET A 275 -8.66 13.18 -2.38
CA MET A 275 -8.97 14.29 -3.28
C MET A 275 -10.23 13.94 -4.07
N LYS A 276 -11.30 14.72 -3.97
CA LYS A 276 -12.54 14.55 -4.76
C LYS A 276 -12.45 15.31 -6.04
N TYR A 277 -12.72 14.67 -7.18
CA TYR A 277 -12.93 15.38 -8.43
C TYR A 277 -14.33 16.02 -8.46
N SER A 278 -14.41 17.29 -8.85
CA SER A 278 -15.66 17.97 -9.14
C SER A 278 -15.48 18.99 -10.27
N ALA A 279 -16.36 18.92 -11.28
CA ALA A 279 -16.38 19.90 -12.35
C ALA A 279 -16.85 21.29 -11.89
N LYS A 280 -17.62 21.33 -10.77
CA LYS A 280 -18.13 22.55 -10.15
C LYS A 280 -17.48 22.75 -8.79
N SER A 281 -17.22 23.99 -8.41
CA SER A 281 -16.75 24.30 -7.05
C SER A 281 -17.81 23.93 -6.00
N PHE A 282 -17.36 23.47 -4.84
CA PHE A 282 -18.21 23.20 -3.68
C PHE A 282 -17.42 23.50 -2.40
N ASN A 283 -18.14 23.59 -1.29
CA ASN A 283 -17.52 23.81 0.01
C ASN A 283 -16.87 22.54 0.54
N ASN A 284 -15.65 22.26 0.08
CA ASN A 284 -14.89 21.07 0.51
C ASN A 284 -14.45 21.14 1.98
N ILE A 285 -14.30 22.34 2.57
CA ILE A 285 -13.96 22.50 3.99
C ILE A 285 -15.10 21.99 4.88
N ALA A 286 -16.34 22.22 4.50
CA ALA A 286 -17.48 21.66 5.24
C ALA A 286 -17.45 20.12 5.21
N VAL A 287 -17.10 19.51 4.07
CA VAL A 287 -16.93 18.04 3.95
C VAL A 287 -15.76 17.55 4.79
N LEU A 288 -14.60 18.20 4.69
CA LEU A 288 -13.42 17.88 5.49
C LEU A 288 -13.73 17.92 6.98
N ARG A 289 -14.38 19.01 7.44
CA ARG A 289 -14.80 19.16 8.85
C ARG A 289 -15.69 18.03 9.29
N ASN A 290 -16.74 17.73 8.52
CA ASN A 290 -17.65 16.63 8.85
C ASN A 290 -16.94 15.26 8.90
N ASN A 291 -15.97 15.01 8.02
CA ASN A 291 -15.20 13.78 8.03
C ASN A 291 -14.35 13.68 9.30
N ILE A 292 -13.62 14.74 9.66
CA ILE A 292 -12.72 14.74 10.82
C ILE A 292 -13.50 14.74 12.14
N GLU A 293 -14.56 15.53 12.25
CA GLU A 293 -15.28 15.71 13.54
C GLU A 293 -16.32 14.63 13.82
N ASN A 294 -16.92 14.04 12.78
CA ASN A 294 -18.10 13.19 12.96
C ASN A 294 -17.92 11.75 12.41
N LYS A 295 -16.97 11.50 11.50
CA LYS A 295 -16.85 10.19 10.86
C LYS A 295 -15.59 9.43 11.22
N TYR A 296 -14.44 10.13 11.31
CA TYR A 296 -13.15 9.47 11.47
C TYR A 296 -12.94 8.95 12.90
N LEU A 297 -12.41 7.77 13.01
CA LEU A 297 -11.85 7.23 14.24
C LEU A 297 -10.41 7.76 14.37
N LEU A 298 -10.15 8.64 15.33
CA LEU A 298 -8.90 9.39 15.42
C LEU A 298 -8.09 9.09 16.69
N ASP A 299 -8.61 8.27 17.61
CA ASP A 299 -7.94 8.03 18.89
C ASP A 299 -6.60 7.35 18.76
N PHE A 300 -6.41 6.52 17.73
CA PHE A 300 -5.14 5.86 17.45
C PHE A 300 -4.01 6.84 17.08
N LEU A 301 -4.32 8.05 16.62
CA LEU A 301 -3.33 9.08 16.32
C LEU A 301 -2.75 9.74 17.57
N LYS A 302 -3.42 9.59 18.72
CA LYS A 302 -2.98 10.12 20.00
C LYS A 302 -1.97 9.21 20.72
N ARG A 303 -1.93 7.93 20.34
CA ARG A 303 -1.12 6.89 20.98
C ARG A 303 -0.47 6.02 19.91
N THR A 304 0.64 5.41 20.27
CA THR A 304 1.33 4.43 19.40
C THR A 304 0.86 3.02 19.76
N PHE A 305 0.20 2.34 18.83
CA PHE A 305 -0.31 0.96 19.03
C PHE A 305 0.39 -0.06 18.13
N TYR A 306 1.29 0.39 17.27
CA TYR A 306 1.91 -0.50 16.30
C TYR A 306 2.93 -1.43 16.94
N ASN A 307 3.02 -2.64 16.39
CA ASN A 307 4.12 -3.51 16.70
C ASN A 307 5.39 -3.03 15.95
N ASN A 308 6.54 -3.39 16.46
CA ASN A 308 7.83 -2.94 15.91
C ASN A 308 8.03 -3.26 14.43
N SER A 309 7.39 -4.32 13.90
CA SER A 309 7.58 -4.76 12.52
C SER A 309 6.82 -3.93 11.46
N ALA A 310 5.93 -3.03 11.87
CA ALA A 310 5.15 -2.21 10.95
C ALA A 310 5.22 -0.71 11.29
N GLU A 311 6.04 -0.33 12.24
CA GLU A 311 6.11 1.04 12.78
C GLU A 311 6.36 2.08 11.70
N SER A 312 7.31 1.86 10.81
CA SER A 312 7.65 2.82 9.75
C SER A 312 6.49 3.10 8.79
N VAL A 313 5.74 2.05 8.44
CA VAL A 313 4.59 2.17 7.54
C VAL A 313 3.41 2.83 8.25
N CYS A 314 3.12 2.47 9.49
CA CYS A 314 2.08 3.11 10.29
C CYS A 314 2.37 4.62 10.48
N LYS A 315 3.61 5.00 10.78
CA LYS A 315 4.04 6.39 10.86
C LYS A 315 3.78 7.17 9.57
N MET A 316 4.14 6.59 8.43
CA MET A 316 3.90 7.19 7.12
C MET A 316 2.40 7.40 6.86
N MET A 317 1.56 6.39 7.12
CA MET A 317 0.12 6.48 6.91
C MET A 317 -0.53 7.49 7.87
N ASN A 318 -0.11 7.52 9.14
CA ASN A 318 -0.60 8.49 10.12
C ASN A 318 -0.25 9.93 9.74
N ALA A 319 0.93 10.18 9.17
CA ALA A 319 1.33 11.50 8.68
C ALA A 319 0.36 12.07 7.63
N GLY A 320 -0.35 11.22 6.88
CA GLY A 320 -1.38 11.64 5.92
C GLY A 320 -2.50 12.48 6.53
N TYR A 321 -2.74 12.38 7.85
CA TYR A 321 -3.76 13.19 8.51
C TYR A 321 -3.33 14.63 8.79
N VAL A 322 -2.04 14.93 8.84
CA VAL A 322 -1.51 16.27 9.24
C VAL A 322 -2.15 17.38 8.42
N ALA A 323 -2.21 17.24 7.10
CA ALA A 323 -2.80 18.23 6.20
C ALA A 323 -4.27 18.54 6.52
N SER A 324 -5.03 17.56 6.97
CA SER A 324 -6.43 17.73 7.37
C SER A 324 -6.58 18.66 8.57
N PHE A 325 -5.76 18.45 9.59
CA PHE A 325 -5.78 19.25 10.81
C PHE A 325 -5.24 20.66 10.59
N VAL A 326 -4.19 20.83 9.75
CA VAL A 326 -3.68 22.15 9.36
C VAL A 326 -4.76 22.97 8.65
N LYS A 327 -5.43 22.38 7.66
CA LYS A 327 -6.52 23.09 6.95
C LYS A 327 -7.71 23.44 7.84
N LEU A 328 -8.03 22.59 8.82
CA LEU A 328 -9.08 22.92 9.80
C LEU A 328 -8.63 23.98 10.79
N ALA A 329 -7.36 24.01 11.21
CA ALA A 329 -6.82 25.07 12.04
C ALA A 329 -6.93 26.43 11.34
N ASP A 330 -6.54 26.50 10.06
CA ASP A 330 -6.67 27.72 9.25
C ASP A 330 -8.13 28.16 9.10
N TYR A 331 -9.03 27.22 8.83
CA TYR A 331 -10.45 27.49 8.73
C TYR A 331 -11.01 28.07 10.03
N TYR A 332 -10.73 27.46 11.18
CA TYR A 332 -11.22 27.94 12.48
C TYR A 332 -10.62 29.29 12.88
N LYS A 333 -9.35 29.54 12.52
CA LYS A 333 -8.74 30.86 12.71
C LYS A 333 -9.47 31.95 11.92
N GLN A 334 -9.79 31.67 10.65
CA GLN A 334 -10.54 32.60 9.78
C GLN A 334 -12.00 32.79 10.22
N SER A 335 -12.59 31.78 10.83
CA SER A 335 -13.98 31.80 11.33
C SER A 335 -14.12 32.41 12.73
N GLY A 336 -13.02 32.92 13.34
CA GLY A 336 -13.07 33.53 14.66
C GLY A 336 -13.21 32.53 15.82
N GLU A 337 -12.77 31.29 15.63
CA GLU A 337 -12.79 30.21 16.62
C GLU A 337 -11.36 29.80 17.05
N PRO A 338 -10.60 30.70 17.74
CA PRO A 338 -9.18 30.52 18.01
C PRO A 338 -8.86 29.28 18.87
N ASP A 339 -9.74 28.90 19.79
CA ASP A 339 -9.55 27.72 20.64
C ASP A 339 -9.60 26.42 19.82
N LYS A 340 -10.53 26.33 18.86
CA LYS A 340 -10.59 25.20 17.95
C LYS A 340 -9.40 25.18 17.01
N ALA A 341 -9.02 26.34 16.48
CA ALA A 341 -7.83 26.47 15.64
C ALA A 341 -6.59 25.95 16.35
N LYS A 342 -6.39 26.37 17.60
CA LYS A 342 -5.27 25.93 18.45
C LYS A 342 -5.29 24.40 18.64
N LYS A 343 -6.43 23.81 19.00
CA LYS A 343 -6.58 22.36 19.18
C LYS A 343 -6.23 21.57 17.91
N MET A 344 -6.68 22.04 16.74
CA MET A 344 -6.36 21.39 15.46
C MET A 344 -4.85 21.48 15.15
N LYS A 345 -4.24 22.64 15.38
CA LYS A 345 -2.79 22.86 15.19
C LYS A 345 -1.97 21.94 16.11
N GLU A 346 -2.31 21.89 17.40
CA GLU A 346 -1.64 21.05 18.40
C GLU A 346 -1.74 19.56 18.03
N PHE A 347 -2.88 19.14 17.49
CA PHE A 347 -3.06 17.76 17.06
C PHE A 347 -2.25 17.44 15.80
N ALA A 348 -2.18 18.36 14.83
CA ALA A 348 -1.30 18.24 13.67
C ALA A 348 0.17 18.07 14.07
N ILE A 349 0.63 18.89 15.03
CA ILE A 349 1.99 18.82 15.61
C ILE A 349 2.22 17.46 16.27
N THR A 350 1.26 16.99 17.05
CA THR A 350 1.34 15.68 17.74
C THR A 350 1.49 14.55 16.74
N ILE A 351 0.68 14.54 15.67
CA ILE A 351 0.75 13.52 14.62
C ILE A 351 2.09 13.57 13.91
N ALA A 352 2.55 14.76 13.49
CA ALA A 352 3.83 14.96 12.81
C ALA A 352 5.01 14.46 13.67
N ARG A 353 4.99 14.77 14.98
CA ARG A 353 6.01 14.34 15.94
C ARG A 353 6.01 12.82 16.12
N ASN A 354 4.85 12.21 16.35
CA ASN A 354 4.71 10.76 16.52
C ASN A 354 5.09 9.99 15.24
N SER A 355 4.90 10.61 14.08
CA SER A 355 5.26 10.05 12.78
C SER A 355 6.74 10.29 12.38
N GLY A 356 7.51 11.03 13.20
CA GLY A 356 8.94 11.26 12.96
C GLY A 356 9.25 12.40 11.97
N TYR A 357 8.26 13.21 11.58
CA TYR A 357 8.45 14.33 10.64
C TYR A 357 8.84 15.63 11.37
N THR A 358 10.07 15.67 11.90
CA THR A 358 10.58 16.77 12.73
C THR A 358 10.60 18.12 12.02
N GLU A 359 10.83 18.15 10.70
CA GLU A 359 10.79 19.42 9.93
C GLU A 359 9.36 19.98 9.88
N TRP A 360 8.35 19.12 9.71
CA TRP A 360 6.95 19.58 9.76
C TRP A 360 6.58 20.13 11.14
N VAL A 361 7.11 19.54 12.22
CA VAL A 361 6.89 20.04 13.57
C VAL A 361 7.43 21.46 13.69
N LYS A 362 8.68 21.71 13.26
CA LYS A 362 9.30 23.04 13.28
C LYS A 362 8.50 24.08 12.49
N ASP A 363 7.96 23.69 11.31
CA ASP A 363 7.17 24.59 10.48
C ASP A 363 5.80 24.89 11.08
N LEU A 364 5.19 23.89 11.71
CA LEU A 364 3.91 24.04 12.38
C LEU A 364 3.99 24.84 13.70
N GLU A 365 5.12 24.84 14.38
CA GLU A 365 5.34 25.59 15.62
C GLU A 365 5.57 27.10 15.39
N LYS A 366 5.96 27.53 14.17
CA LYS A 366 6.04 28.94 13.76
C LYS A 366 4.64 29.55 13.64
#